data_c4cab375025d89702497ae8a6a9aa528
#
_entry.id   c4cab375025d89702497ae8a6a9aa528
#
_cell.length_a   1.000
_cell.length_b   1.000
_cell.length_c   1.000
_cell.angle_alpha   90.00
_cell.angle_beta   90.00
_cell.angle_gamma   90.00
#
_symmetry.space_group_name_H-M   'P 1'
#
loop_
_entity.id
_entity.type
_entity.pdbx_description
1 polymer ?
#
loop_
_entity_poly.entity_id
_entity_poly.type
_entity_poly.pdbx_seq_one_letter_code
_entity_poly.pdbx_strand_id
1 'polypeptide(L)'
;MKKNARRWIVDILIMIAAAAVYSLGVHFFISPNNIAPGGVTGISIILAKFFGWGVGTYILLLNIPLIIIGFFLLNRTTMIKTMITVVLITVFTDLAEMFVPVYDASNGNGVVAAIFGGAAMGVGLGLGYNRESTSGGTDILTKIIGRKHPDLKLGFIQAVLDGVVRSEERRVGKECRS
;
A
#
# COMPACT_ATOMS: atom_id res chain seq x y z
N MET A 1 -16.74 -10.99 -26.96
CA MET A 1 -15.32 -11.08 -26.61
C MET A 1 -14.63 -9.71 -26.60
N LYS A 2 -14.76 -8.83 -27.60
CA LYS A 2 -14.10 -7.50 -27.66
C LYS A 2 -14.39 -6.54 -26.48
N LYS A 3 -15.60 -6.58 -25.91
CA LYS A 3 -16.03 -5.69 -24.81
C LYS A 3 -15.32 -6.01 -23.48
N ASN A 4 -14.98 -7.27 -23.23
CA ASN A 4 -14.25 -7.70 -22.04
C ASN A 4 -12.74 -7.35 -22.14
N ALA A 5 -12.13 -7.55 -23.32
CA ALA A 5 -10.73 -7.21 -23.54
C ALA A 5 -10.47 -5.69 -23.34
N ARG A 6 -11.36 -4.82 -23.89
CA ARG A 6 -11.24 -3.37 -23.69
C ARG A 6 -11.35 -2.95 -22.21
N ARG A 7 -12.23 -3.61 -21.43
CA ARG A 7 -12.34 -3.35 -19.98
C ARG A 7 -11.06 -3.74 -19.26
N TRP A 8 -10.49 -4.90 -19.55
CA TRP A 8 -9.22 -5.33 -18.96
C TRP A 8 -8.06 -4.38 -19.28
N ILE A 9 -7.96 -3.89 -20.50
CA ILE A 9 -6.92 -2.91 -20.89
C ILE A 9 -7.07 -1.63 -20.09
N VAL A 10 -8.29 -1.10 -19.96
CA VAL A 10 -8.55 0.11 -19.17
C VAL A 10 -8.24 -0.12 -17.69
N ASP A 11 -8.61 -1.29 -17.15
CA ASP A 11 -8.31 -1.63 -15.76
C ASP A 11 -6.80 -1.68 -15.51
N ILE A 12 -6.03 -2.31 -16.40
CA ILE A 12 -4.56 -2.37 -16.31
C ILE A 12 -3.94 -0.97 -16.38
N LEU A 13 -4.36 -0.13 -17.31
CA LEU A 13 -3.84 1.24 -17.42
C LEU A 13 -4.10 2.06 -16.14
N ILE A 14 -5.29 1.93 -15.55
CA ILE A 14 -5.61 2.62 -14.31
C ILE A 14 -4.82 2.02 -13.13
N MET A 15 -4.60 0.71 -13.10
CA MET A 15 -3.77 0.06 -12.08
C MET A 15 -2.31 0.51 -12.17
N ILE A 16 -1.78 0.69 -13.38
CA ILE A 16 -0.43 1.25 -13.60
C ILE A 16 -0.37 2.68 -13.04
N ALA A 17 -1.33 3.54 -13.38
CA ALA A 17 -1.38 4.89 -12.87
C ALA A 17 -1.53 4.92 -11.34
N ALA A 18 -2.40 4.08 -10.79
CA ALA A 18 -2.62 3.93 -9.35
C ALA A 18 -1.33 3.52 -8.63
N ALA A 19 -0.63 2.50 -9.15
CA ALA A 19 0.63 2.02 -8.59
C ALA A 19 1.73 3.08 -8.68
N ALA A 20 1.83 3.80 -9.79
CA ALA A 20 2.82 4.87 -9.95
C ALA A 20 2.60 6.00 -8.93
N VAL A 21 1.36 6.51 -8.80
CA VAL A 21 1.03 7.57 -7.84
C VAL A 21 1.27 7.12 -6.40
N TYR A 22 0.87 5.89 -6.06
CA TYR A 22 1.09 5.31 -4.74
C TYR A 22 2.58 5.20 -4.42
N SER A 23 3.38 4.62 -5.33
CA SER A 23 4.81 4.40 -5.15
C SER A 23 5.60 5.71 -5.05
N LEU A 24 5.24 6.72 -5.84
CA LEU A 24 5.81 8.05 -5.73
C LEU A 24 5.51 8.69 -4.37
N GLY A 25 4.28 8.53 -3.86
CA GLY A 25 3.91 9.01 -2.53
C GLY A 25 4.75 8.35 -1.44
N VAL A 26 4.93 7.03 -1.51
CA VAL A 26 5.74 6.25 -0.56
C VAL A 26 7.21 6.67 -0.63
N HIS A 27 7.79 6.66 -1.83
CA HIS A 27 9.22 6.92 -2.01
C HIS A 27 9.58 8.39 -1.75
N PHE A 28 8.80 9.33 -2.30
CA PHE A 28 9.14 10.75 -2.27
C PHE A 28 8.92 11.39 -0.89
N PHE A 29 7.83 11.03 -0.21
CA PHE A 29 7.44 11.71 1.03
C PHE A 29 7.51 10.82 2.28
N ILE A 30 7.14 9.55 2.19
CA ILE A 30 6.88 8.71 3.37
C ILE A 30 8.17 8.04 3.84
N SER A 31 8.83 7.28 2.96
CA SER A 31 10.01 6.47 3.29
C SER A 31 11.17 7.30 3.84
N PRO A 32 11.59 8.41 3.21
CA PRO A 32 12.74 9.17 3.66
C PRO A 32 12.50 9.90 4.99
N ASN A 33 11.25 10.24 5.28
CA ASN A 33 10.88 10.97 6.49
C ASN A 33 10.53 10.05 7.68
N ASN A 34 10.78 8.74 7.56
CA ASN A 34 10.49 7.73 8.59
C ASN A 34 9.02 7.74 9.04
N ILE A 35 8.12 8.09 8.14
CA ILE A 35 6.69 8.05 8.39
C ILE A 35 6.23 6.63 8.13
N ALA A 36 5.63 5.97 9.13
CA ALA A 36 4.98 4.67 8.95
C ALA A 36 3.51 4.92 8.63
N PRO A 37 3.07 4.70 7.38
CA PRO A 37 1.66 4.93 7.01
C PRO A 37 0.71 3.90 7.64
N GLY A 38 1.27 2.85 8.21
CA GLY A 38 0.54 1.71 8.77
C GLY A 38 0.50 0.51 7.82
N GLY A 39 -0.06 -0.60 8.31
CA GLY A 39 -0.22 -1.82 7.53
C GLY A 39 1.10 -2.43 7.05
N VAL A 40 1.01 -3.22 5.99
CA VAL A 40 2.18 -3.91 5.41
C VAL A 40 3.22 -2.93 4.86
N THR A 41 2.80 -1.81 4.28
CA THR A 41 3.73 -0.79 3.77
C THR A 41 4.57 -0.19 4.89
N GLY A 42 3.98 0.11 6.06
CA GLY A 42 4.72 0.62 7.21
C GLY A 42 5.77 -0.38 7.70
N ILE A 43 5.40 -1.65 7.84
CA ILE A 43 6.33 -2.72 8.20
C ILE A 43 7.44 -2.87 7.16
N SER A 44 7.12 -2.77 5.87
CA SER A 44 8.09 -2.86 4.76
C SER A 44 9.14 -1.76 4.84
N ILE A 45 8.74 -0.52 5.13
CA ILE A 45 9.66 0.62 5.29
C ILE A 45 10.61 0.39 6.47
N ILE A 46 10.09 -0.12 7.59
CA ILE A 46 10.90 -0.43 8.77
C ILE A 46 11.92 -1.53 8.43
N LEU A 47 11.48 -2.63 7.81
CA LEU A 47 12.37 -3.73 7.44
C LEU A 47 13.44 -3.32 6.42
N ALA A 48 13.06 -2.52 5.42
CA ALA A 48 14.00 -1.99 4.42
C ALA A 48 15.13 -1.20 5.09
N LYS A 49 14.80 -0.42 6.11
CA LYS A 49 15.77 0.36 6.86
C LYS A 49 16.74 -0.50 7.69
N PHE A 50 16.29 -1.63 8.24
CA PHE A 50 17.13 -2.52 9.03
C PHE A 50 18.00 -3.45 8.17
N PHE A 51 17.48 -3.94 7.07
CA PHE A 51 18.14 -4.97 6.26
C PHE A 51 18.70 -4.46 4.92
N GLY A 52 18.39 -3.23 4.50
CA GLY A 52 19.00 -2.56 3.35
C GLY A 52 18.48 -3.00 1.97
N TRP A 53 17.39 -3.77 1.88
CA TRP A 53 16.74 -4.08 0.60
C TRP A 53 15.69 -3.02 0.29
N GLY A 54 15.29 -2.89 -1.00
CA GLY A 54 14.27 -1.93 -1.42
C GLY A 54 12.94 -2.10 -0.71
N VAL A 55 12.26 -0.99 -0.44
CA VAL A 55 10.94 -0.98 0.22
C VAL A 55 9.92 -1.81 -0.57
N GLY A 56 9.95 -1.71 -1.91
CA GLY A 56 9.06 -2.47 -2.79
C GLY A 56 9.24 -3.97 -2.63
N THR A 57 10.48 -4.46 -2.52
CA THR A 57 10.78 -5.88 -2.31
C THR A 57 10.12 -6.40 -1.03
N TYR A 58 10.17 -5.66 0.09
CA TYR A 58 9.49 -6.06 1.33
C TYR A 58 7.97 -5.98 1.21
N ILE A 59 7.43 -4.99 0.47
CA ILE A 59 5.99 -4.93 0.16
C ILE A 59 5.56 -6.23 -0.52
N LEU A 60 6.29 -6.69 -1.53
CA LEU A 60 5.97 -7.93 -2.22
C LEU A 60 6.03 -9.14 -1.28
N LEU A 61 7.15 -9.31 -0.55
CA LEU A 61 7.39 -10.45 0.32
C LEU A 61 6.29 -10.60 1.38
N LEU A 62 5.95 -9.51 2.06
CA LEU A 62 4.92 -9.52 3.10
C LEU A 62 3.50 -9.69 2.54
N ASN A 63 3.28 -9.32 1.28
CA ASN A 63 2.00 -9.51 0.63
C ASN A 63 1.75 -10.95 0.14
N ILE A 64 2.79 -11.76 -0.08
CA ILE A 64 2.62 -13.15 -0.54
C ILE A 64 1.64 -13.95 0.35
N PRO A 65 1.83 -14.04 1.67
CA PRO A 65 0.92 -14.79 2.53
C PRO A 65 -0.50 -14.23 2.52
N LEU A 66 -0.65 -12.89 2.46
CA LEU A 66 -1.96 -12.24 2.43
C LEU A 66 -2.69 -12.48 1.10
N ILE A 67 -1.97 -12.49 -0.01
CA ILE A 67 -2.52 -12.82 -1.33
C ILE A 67 -2.99 -14.28 -1.36
N ILE A 68 -2.22 -15.20 -0.79
CA ILE A 68 -2.60 -16.62 -0.69
C ILE A 68 -3.91 -16.76 0.10
N ILE A 69 -4.00 -16.14 1.26
CA ILE A 69 -5.23 -16.15 2.09
C ILE A 69 -6.40 -15.51 1.31
N GLY A 70 -6.14 -14.36 0.69
CA GLY A 70 -7.14 -13.65 -0.12
C GLY A 70 -7.67 -14.47 -1.30
N PHE A 71 -6.84 -15.32 -1.89
CA PHE A 71 -7.24 -16.21 -2.99
C PHE A 71 -8.34 -17.20 -2.60
N PHE A 72 -8.36 -17.63 -1.32
CA PHE A 72 -9.39 -18.52 -0.79
C PHE A 72 -10.66 -17.79 -0.35
N LEU A 73 -10.55 -16.52 0.07
CA LEU A 73 -11.64 -15.78 0.69
C LEU A 73 -12.31 -14.76 -0.23
N LEU A 74 -11.60 -14.27 -1.26
CA LEU A 74 -12.06 -13.25 -2.19
C LEU A 74 -12.26 -13.84 -3.60
N ASN A 75 -12.82 -13.00 -4.49
CA ASN A 75 -13.04 -13.37 -5.88
C ASN A 75 -11.70 -13.49 -6.63
N ARG A 76 -11.54 -14.54 -7.46
CA ARG A 76 -10.31 -14.78 -8.25
C ARG A 76 -9.92 -13.59 -9.12
N THR A 77 -10.89 -12.91 -9.72
CA THR A 77 -10.63 -11.71 -10.55
C THR A 77 -10.02 -10.58 -9.74
N THR A 78 -10.55 -10.32 -8.55
CA THR A 78 -10.01 -9.31 -7.62
C THR A 78 -8.60 -9.67 -7.18
N MET A 79 -8.33 -10.94 -6.88
CA MET A 79 -7.00 -11.37 -6.45
C MET A 79 -5.96 -11.28 -7.57
N ILE A 80 -6.31 -11.63 -8.81
CA ILE A 80 -5.41 -11.46 -9.97
C ILE A 80 -5.07 -9.98 -10.16
N LYS A 81 -6.06 -9.09 -10.11
CA LYS A 81 -5.84 -7.64 -10.22
C LYS A 81 -4.97 -7.13 -9.07
N THR A 82 -5.23 -7.56 -7.84
CA THR A 82 -4.42 -7.22 -6.66
C THR A 82 -2.97 -7.68 -6.82
N MET A 83 -2.74 -8.90 -7.27
CA MET A 83 -1.40 -9.42 -7.50
C MET A 83 -0.63 -8.58 -8.54
N ILE A 84 -1.30 -8.21 -9.64
CA ILE A 84 -0.71 -7.32 -10.67
C ILE A 84 -0.38 -5.96 -10.04
N THR A 85 -1.29 -5.38 -9.26
CA THR A 85 -1.07 -4.07 -8.63
C THR A 85 0.07 -4.11 -7.61
N VAL A 86 0.17 -5.16 -6.80
CA VAL A 86 1.28 -5.33 -5.83
C VAL A 86 2.61 -5.41 -6.55
N VAL A 87 2.72 -6.20 -7.63
CA VAL A 87 3.93 -6.28 -8.44
C VAL A 87 4.28 -4.92 -9.06
N LEU A 88 3.30 -4.19 -9.59
CA LEU A 88 3.51 -2.84 -10.13
C LEU A 88 3.99 -1.86 -9.05
N ILE A 89 3.38 -1.87 -7.86
CA ILE A 89 3.82 -1.04 -6.73
C ILE A 89 5.26 -1.37 -6.36
N THR A 90 5.61 -2.67 -6.25
CA THR A 90 6.97 -3.12 -5.97
C THR A 90 7.96 -2.53 -6.97
N VAL A 91 7.72 -2.79 -8.26
CA VAL A 91 8.61 -2.34 -9.34
C VAL A 91 8.73 -0.81 -9.37
N PHE A 92 7.63 -0.08 -9.26
CA PHE A 92 7.67 1.38 -9.26
C PHE A 92 8.33 1.96 -8.01
N THR A 93 8.17 1.34 -6.85
CA THR A 93 8.83 1.81 -5.62
C THR A 93 10.35 1.59 -5.71
N ASP A 94 10.79 0.40 -6.10
CA ASP A 94 12.22 0.09 -6.24
C ASP A 94 12.87 0.90 -7.37
N LEU A 95 12.18 1.12 -8.50
CA LEU A 95 12.64 2.02 -9.55
C LEU A 95 12.72 3.48 -9.08
N ALA A 96 11.75 3.94 -8.30
CA ALA A 96 11.75 5.30 -7.77
C ALA A 96 12.95 5.50 -6.82
N GLU A 97 13.31 4.50 -6.02
CA GLU A 97 14.51 4.56 -5.17
C GLU A 97 15.81 4.78 -5.97
N MET A 98 15.85 4.30 -7.21
CA MET A 98 17.04 4.44 -8.06
C MET A 98 17.11 5.78 -8.81
N PHE A 99 15.97 6.36 -9.19
CA PHE A 99 15.93 7.46 -10.16
C PHE A 99 15.30 8.77 -9.64
N VAL A 100 14.52 8.70 -8.56
CA VAL A 100 13.75 9.86 -8.08
C VAL A 100 14.38 10.43 -6.80
N PRO A 101 14.71 11.75 -6.76
CA PRO A 101 15.19 12.37 -5.52
C PRO A 101 14.09 12.32 -4.45
N VAL A 102 14.51 12.29 -3.19
CA VAL A 102 13.61 12.25 -2.04
C VAL A 102 13.34 13.65 -1.48
N TYR A 103 12.18 13.85 -0.87
CA TYR A 103 11.87 15.06 -0.11
C TYR A 103 12.30 14.86 1.35
N ASP A 104 13.37 15.53 1.75
CA ASP A 104 13.86 15.50 3.13
C ASP A 104 13.16 16.58 3.96
N ALA A 105 12.41 16.16 4.97
CA ALA A 105 11.71 17.02 5.92
C ALA A 105 12.51 17.25 7.21
N SER A 106 13.82 17.04 7.21
CA SER A 106 14.69 17.21 8.39
C SER A 106 14.60 18.62 9.02
N ASN A 107 14.18 19.63 8.23
CA ASN A 107 13.98 21.01 8.67
C ASN A 107 12.59 21.28 9.31
N GLY A 108 11.91 20.27 9.84
CA GLY A 108 10.65 20.43 10.59
C GLY A 108 9.35 20.30 9.77
N ASN A 109 9.44 19.98 8.48
CA ASN A 109 8.27 19.87 7.59
C ASN A 109 7.68 18.46 7.49
N GLY A 110 7.88 17.61 8.50
CA GLY A 110 7.34 16.23 8.53
C GLY A 110 5.81 16.16 8.37
N VAL A 111 5.09 17.17 8.84
CA VAL A 111 3.63 17.27 8.67
C VAL A 111 3.27 17.45 7.18
N VAL A 112 4.04 18.26 6.46
CA VAL A 112 3.86 18.48 5.01
C VAL A 112 4.10 17.17 4.26
N ALA A 113 5.19 16.47 4.56
CA ALA A 113 5.48 15.17 3.98
C ALA A 113 4.36 14.14 4.26
N ALA A 114 3.81 14.13 5.47
CA ALA A 114 2.71 13.25 5.82
C ALA A 114 1.42 13.57 5.05
N ILE A 115 1.09 14.86 4.87
CA ILE A 115 -0.12 15.29 4.15
C ILE A 115 0.00 14.94 2.66
N PHE A 116 1.08 15.34 2.00
CA PHE A 116 1.26 15.09 0.57
C PHE A 116 1.48 13.61 0.26
N GLY A 117 2.26 12.91 1.08
CA GLY A 117 2.46 11.47 0.95
C GLY A 117 1.16 10.70 1.16
N GLY A 118 0.41 11.04 2.22
CA GLY A 118 -0.89 10.44 2.50
C GLY A 118 -1.93 10.73 1.41
N ALA A 119 -1.94 11.94 0.86
CA ALA A 119 -2.82 12.30 -0.27
C ALA A 119 -2.48 11.50 -1.53
N ALA A 120 -1.20 11.41 -1.90
CA ALA A 120 -0.76 10.63 -3.06
C ALA A 120 -1.09 9.14 -2.91
N MET A 121 -0.79 8.55 -1.74
CA MET A 121 -1.16 7.16 -1.43
C MET A 121 -2.68 6.96 -1.49
N GLY A 122 -3.46 7.88 -0.91
CA GLY A 122 -4.91 7.83 -0.90
C GLY A 122 -5.52 7.89 -2.30
N VAL A 123 -4.99 8.72 -3.18
CA VAL A 123 -5.39 8.77 -4.60
C VAL A 123 -5.05 7.46 -5.30
N GLY A 124 -3.83 6.95 -5.12
CA GLY A 124 -3.41 5.66 -5.69
C GLY A 124 -4.32 4.51 -5.24
N LEU A 125 -4.59 4.40 -3.94
CA LEU A 125 -5.51 3.41 -3.37
C LEU A 125 -6.92 3.57 -3.92
N GLY A 126 -7.45 4.79 -3.97
CA GLY A 126 -8.79 5.09 -4.48
C GLY A 126 -8.98 4.67 -5.94
N LEU A 127 -7.99 4.92 -6.79
CA LEU A 127 -7.98 4.46 -8.18
C LEU A 127 -7.96 2.93 -8.27
N GLY A 128 -7.16 2.26 -7.43
CA GLY A 128 -7.10 0.81 -7.34
C GLY A 128 -8.43 0.20 -6.89
N TYR A 129 -9.03 0.71 -5.82
CA TYR A 129 -10.32 0.24 -5.31
C TYR A 129 -11.46 0.37 -6.32
N ASN A 130 -11.48 1.47 -7.10
CA ASN A 130 -12.47 1.68 -8.16
C ASN A 130 -12.40 0.60 -9.27
N ARG A 131 -11.27 -0.11 -9.38
CA ARG A 131 -11.07 -1.23 -10.32
C ARG A 131 -11.07 -2.61 -9.63
N GLU A 132 -11.58 -2.68 -8.40
CA GLU A 132 -11.61 -3.91 -7.58
C GLU A 132 -10.21 -4.45 -7.23
N SER A 133 -9.17 -3.68 -7.43
CA SER A 133 -7.80 -3.99 -7.03
C SER A 133 -7.50 -3.44 -5.63
N THR A 134 -6.42 -3.90 -5.01
CA THR A 134 -5.90 -3.38 -3.74
C THR A 134 -4.38 -3.23 -3.82
N SER A 135 -3.80 -2.44 -2.90
CA SER A 135 -2.34 -2.40 -2.74
C SER A 135 -1.75 -3.66 -2.10
N GLY A 136 -2.60 -4.63 -1.78
CA GLY A 136 -2.22 -5.75 -0.92
C GLY A 136 -2.36 -5.39 0.56
N GLY A 137 -1.63 -6.09 1.42
CA GLY A 137 -1.57 -5.76 2.85
C GLY A 137 -2.91 -5.82 3.58
N THR A 138 -3.08 -4.88 4.51
CA THR A 138 -4.32 -4.72 5.29
C THR A 138 -5.55 -4.44 4.42
N ASP A 139 -5.35 -3.96 3.19
CA ASP A 139 -6.43 -3.73 2.23
C ASP A 139 -7.16 -5.02 1.84
N ILE A 140 -6.46 -6.16 1.79
CA ILE A 140 -7.08 -7.47 1.57
C ILE A 140 -8.02 -7.80 2.72
N LEU A 141 -7.57 -7.57 3.96
CA LEU A 141 -8.40 -7.76 5.15
C LEU A 141 -9.61 -6.83 5.14
N THR A 142 -9.42 -5.57 4.77
CA THR A 142 -10.49 -4.59 4.61
C THR A 142 -11.55 -5.07 3.62
N LYS A 143 -11.15 -5.63 2.48
CA LYS A 143 -12.09 -6.20 1.50
C LYS A 143 -12.79 -7.45 2.01
N ILE A 144 -12.11 -8.32 2.76
CA ILE A 144 -12.72 -9.51 3.37
C ILE A 144 -13.80 -9.10 4.36
N ILE A 145 -13.50 -8.15 5.24
CA ILE A 145 -14.44 -7.63 6.25
C ILE A 145 -15.60 -6.90 5.57
N GLY A 146 -15.32 -6.02 4.60
CA GLY A 146 -16.34 -5.29 3.85
C GLY A 146 -17.29 -6.21 3.06
N ARG A 147 -16.82 -7.37 2.58
CA ARG A 147 -17.67 -8.37 1.95
C ARG A 147 -18.62 -9.03 2.96
N LYS A 148 -18.16 -9.20 4.20
CA LYS A 148 -18.96 -9.80 5.27
C LYS A 148 -19.95 -8.80 5.90
N HIS A 149 -19.60 -7.52 5.87
CA HIS A 149 -20.38 -6.41 6.42
C HIS A 149 -20.52 -5.28 5.38
N PRO A 150 -21.45 -5.41 4.41
CA PRO A 150 -21.60 -4.45 3.31
C PRO A 150 -22.07 -3.07 3.76
N ASP A 151 -22.61 -2.94 4.97
CA ASP A 151 -23.07 -1.69 5.56
C ASP A 151 -21.92 -0.76 6.01
N LEU A 152 -20.69 -1.31 6.17
CA LEU A 152 -19.54 -0.54 6.59
C LEU A 152 -18.76 0.01 5.39
N LYS A 153 -18.47 1.31 5.42
CA LYS A 153 -17.63 1.95 4.39
C LYS A 153 -16.21 1.39 4.47
N LEU A 154 -15.65 0.94 3.34
CA LEU A 154 -14.30 0.37 3.25
C LEU A 154 -13.24 1.28 3.89
N GLY A 155 -13.34 2.60 3.69
CA GLY A 155 -12.41 3.55 4.30
C GLY A 155 -12.47 3.59 5.83
N PHE A 156 -13.64 3.34 6.44
CA PHE A 156 -13.75 3.26 7.90
C PHE A 156 -13.08 1.98 8.43
N ILE A 157 -13.30 0.84 7.77
CA ILE A 157 -12.65 -0.43 8.13
C ILE A 157 -11.13 -0.29 8.03
N GLN A 158 -10.65 0.33 6.96
CA GLN A 158 -9.22 0.61 6.74
C GLN A 158 -8.64 1.46 7.87
N ALA A 159 -9.29 2.58 8.20
CA ALA A 159 -8.83 3.48 9.26
C ALA A 159 -8.75 2.79 10.63
N VAL A 160 -9.70 1.90 10.93
CA VAL A 160 -9.70 1.11 12.18
C VAL A 160 -8.54 0.11 12.18
N LEU A 161 -8.34 -0.64 11.08
CA LEU A 161 -7.25 -1.61 10.96
C LEU A 161 -5.88 -0.93 11.06
N ASP A 162 -5.68 0.17 10.36
CA ASP A 162 -4.43 0.93 10.42
C ASP A 162 -4.20 1.55 11.80
N GLY A 163 -5.26 1.99 12.49
CA GLY A 163 -5.20 2.46 13.87
C GLY A 163 -4.78 1.37 14.85
N VAL A 164 -5.30 0.15 14.71
CA VAL A 164 -4.92 -1.00 15.53
C VAL A 164 -3.45 -1.35 15.31
N VAL A 165 -3.01 -1.49 14.06
CA VAL A 165 -1.60 -1.77 13.72
C VAL A 165 -0.68 -0.71 14.30
N ARG A 166 -1.04 0.56 14.19
CA ARG A 166 -0.24 1.68 14.71
C ARG A 166 -0.17 1.71 16.24
N SER A 167 -1.22 1.24 16.93
CA SER A 167 -1.21 1.13 18.39
C SER A 167 -0.25 0.06 18.88
N GLU A 168 -0.13 -1.06 18.15
CA GLU A 168 0.82 -2.12 18.45
C GLU A 168 2.27 -1.70 18.15
N GLU A 169 2.53 -1.01 17.04
CA GLU A 169 3.85 -0.46 16.71
C GLU A 169 4.38 0.48 17.81
N ARG A 170 3.49 1.28 18.43
CA ARG A 170 3.86 2.13 19.57
C ARG A 170 4.22 1.34 20.84
N ARG A 171 3.62 0.18 21.07
CA ARG A 171 3.97 -0.68 22.22
C ARG A 171 5.35 -1.29 22.04
N VAL A 172 5.60 -1.90 20.86
CA VAL A 172 6.90 -2.52 20.54
C VAL A 172 8.03 -1.49 20.55
N GLY A 173 7.82 -0.29 20.03
CA GLY A 173 8.83 0.78 20.03
C GLY A 173 9.15 1.34 21.43
N LYS A 174 8.28 1.18 22.43
CA LYS A 174 8.56 1.54 23.83
C LYS A 174 9.38 0.48 24.56
N GLU A 175 9.15 -0.80 24.27
CA GLU A 175 9.89 -1.91 24.90
C GLU A 175 11.34 -2.00 24.42
N CYS A 176 11.65 -1.60 23.18
CA CYS A 176 13.03 -1.54 22.67
C CYS A 176 13.83 -0.33 23.20
N ARG A 177 13.22 0.58 23.94
CA ARG A 177 13.86 1.82 24.44
C ARG A 177 14.10 1.81 25.95
N SER A 178 13.66 0.77 26.62
CA SER A 178 13.90 0.46 28.04
C SER A 178 14.97 -0.61 28.20
#